data_90d12449d025dde58a95bab72b952179
#
_entry.id   90d12449d025dde58a95bab72b952179
#
_cell.length_a   1.000
_cell.length_b   1.000
_cell.length_c   1.000
_cell.angle_alpha   90.00
_cell.angle_beta   90.00
_cell.angle_gamma   90.00
#
_symmetry.space_group_name_H-M   'P 1'
#
loop_
_entity.id
_entity.type
_entity.pdbx_description
1 polymer ?
#
loop_
_entity_poly.entity_id
_entity_poly.type
_entity_poly.pdbx_seq_one_letter_code
_entity_poly.pdbx_strand_id
1 'polypeptide(L)'
;MEDEVRPYRVWWDNAAGVARAEWAKGAVCRIEEAQGLDAGVAALGHGEVPTLVNIRHMASIDRASRDFFMETTTFSAVALLAGSAATRMMANFFLGIKRGGNPTKMFTVESEAIAWLQAQG
;
A
#
# COMPACT_ATOMS: atom_id res chain seq x y z
N MET A 1 -25.77 -11.80 -8.82
CA MET A 1 -24.62 -11.86 -8.11
C MET A 1 -24.29 -10.54 -7.52
N GLU A 2 -23.80 -10.47 -6.46
CA GLU A 2 -23.52 -9.29 -5.87
C GLU A 2 -22.10 -9.02 -5.88
N ASP A 3 -21.74 -7.76 -5.92
CA ASP A 3 -20.37 -7.39 -5.87
C ASP A 3 -19.87 -7.53 -4.49
N GLU A 4 -18.69 -8.07 -4.36
CA GLU A 4 -18.03 -8.06 -3.09
C GLU A 4 -17.66 -6.65 -2.73
N VAL A 5 -17.94 -6.27 -1.52
CA VAL A 5 -17.54 -4.97 -0.99
C VAL A 5 -16.17 -5.14 -0.39
N ARG A 6 -15.16 -4.66 -1.09
CA ARG A 6 -13.79 -4.73 -0.61
C ARG A 6 -13.46 -3.49 0.18
N PRO A 7 -12.63 -3.62 1.22
CA PRO A 7 -12.23 -2.45 1.99
C PRO A 7 -11.13 -1.64 1.35
N TYR A 8 -10.86 -1.84 0.07
CA TYR A 8 -9.81 -1.12 -0.63
C TYR A 8 -10.14 -1.01 -2.10
N ARG A 9 -9.47 -0.07 -2.79
CA ARG A 9 -9.51 0.06 -4.24
C ARG A 9 -8.10 0.04 -4.77
N VAL A 10 -7.93 -0.53 -5.97
CA VAL A 10 -6.63 -0.63 -6.63
C VAL A 10 -6.81 -0.17 -8.07
N TRP A 11 -5.92 0.71 -8.54
CA TRP A 11 -5.96 1.14 -9.94
C TRP A 11 -4.58 1.61 -10.37
N TRP A 12 -4.41 1.72 -11.68
CA TRP A 12 -3.18 2.25 -12.25
C TRP A 12 -3.37 3.74 -12.51
N ASP A 13 -2.45 4.55 -11.97
CA ASP A 13 -2.47 6.00 -12.19
C ASP A 13 -1.57 6.28 -13.37
N ASN A 14 -2.18 6.40 -14.57
CA ASN A 14 -1.43 6.53 -15.79
C ASN A 14 -0.65 7.84 -15.85
N ALA A 15 -1.17 8.91 -15.26
CA ALA A 15 -0.50 10.19 -15.26
C ALA A 15 0.77 10.17 -14.43
N ALA A 16 0.72 9.50 -13.29
CA ALA A 16 1.87 9.44 -12.38
C ALA A 16 2.78 8.25 -12.66
N GLY A 17 2.29 7.22 -13.36
CA GLY A 17 3.07 6.03 -13.63
C GLY A 17 3.26 5.15 -12.39
N VAL A 18 2.27 5.11 -11.53
CA VAL A 18 2.33 4.32 -10.31
C VAL A 18 1.03 3.57 -10.10
N ALA A 19 1.09 2.45 -9.40
CA ALA A 19 -0.11 1.79 -8.92
C ALA A 19 -0.61 2.51 -7.67
N ARG A 20 -1.92 2.54 -7.48
CA ARG A 20 -2.51 3.16 -6.31
C ARG A 20 -3.41 2.16 -5.61
N ALA A 21 -3.28 2.12 -4.29
CA ALA A 21 -4.13 1.30 -3.45
C ALA A 21 -4.66 2.20 -2.34
N GLU A 22 -5.97 2.22 -2.16
CA GLU A 22 -6.57 3.10 -1.18
C GLU A 22 -7.48 2.30 -0.28
N TRP A 23 -7.24 2.35 1.03
CA TRP A 23 -8.06 1.64 2.00
C TRP A 23 -9.22 2.53 2.44
N ALA A 24 -10.38 1.92 2.59
CA ALA A 24 -11.59 2.62 2.98
C ALA A 24 -11.52 3.04 4.45
N LYS A 25 -12.38 3.99 4.81
CA LYS A 25 -12.47 4.44 6.19
C LYS A 25 -12.86 3.28 7.08
N GLY A 26 -12.11 3.11 8.17
CA GLY A 26 -12.37 2.05 9.13
C GLY A 26 -11.93 0.67 8.68
N ALA A 27 -11.18 0.58 7.59
CA ALA A 27 -10.78 -0.71 7.05
C ALA A 27 -9.89 -1.46 8.02
N VAL A 28 -10.11 -2.77 8.07
CA VAL A 28 -9.28 -3.70 8.83
C VAL A 28 -8.64 -4.63 7.80
N CYS A 29 -7.33 -4.68 7.79
CA CYS A 29 -6.63 -5.53 6.83
C CYS A 29 -6.27 -6.85 7.50
N ARG A 30 -6.91 -7.92 7.06
CA ARG A 30 -6.56 -9.28 7.42
C ARG A 30 -5.85 -9.93 6.26
N ILE A 31 -5.38 -11.15 6.46
CA ILE A 31 -4.55 -11.80 5.45
C ILE A 31 -5.29 -11.91 4.10
N GLU A 32 -6.59 -12.15 4.12
CA GLU A 32 -7.35 -12.25 2.87
C GLU A 32 -7.35 -10.92 2.12
N GLU A 33 -7.53 -9.82 2.84
CA GLU A 33 -7.49 -8.51 2.21
C GLU A 33 -6.10 -8.17 1.71
N ALA A 34 -5.06 -8.54 2.46
CA ALA A 34 -3.69 -8.29 2.04
C ALA A 34 -3.37 -9.03 0.74
N GLN A 35 -3.75 -10.31 0.69
CA GLN A 35 -3.52 -11.11 -0.50
C GLN A 35 -4.33 -10.59 -1.68
N GLY A 36 -5.56 -10.15 -1.42
CA GLY A 36 -6.42 -9.61 -2.46
C GLY A 36 -5.88 -8.32 -3.05
N LEU A 37 -5.37 -7.43 -2.19
CA LEU A 37 -4.79 -6.19 -2.65
C LEU A 37 -3.54 -6.45 -3.50
N ASP A 38 -2.69 -7.35 -3.03
CA ASP A 38 -1.48 -7.72 -3.75
C ASP A 38 -1.82 -8.29 -5.12
N ALA A 39 -2.79 -9.20 -5.18
CA ALA A 39 -3.24 -9.78 -6.44
C ALA A 39 -3.84 -8.72 -7.35
N GLY A 40 -4.56 -7.74 -6.77
CA GLY A 40 -5.14 -6.66 -7.55
C GLY A 40 -4.08 -5.79 -8.21
N VAL A 41 -3.00 -5.49 -7.50
CA VAL A 41 -1.92 -4.72 -8.08
C VAL A 41 -1.22 -5.52 -9.18
N ALA A 42 -0.97 -6.80 -8.93
CA ALA A 42 -0.35 -7.67 -9.94
C ALA A 42 -1.22 -7.75 -11.19
N ALA A 43 -2.54 -7.77 -11.02
CA ALA A 43 -3.47 -7.87 -12.14
C ALA A 43 -3.52 -6.60 -13.01
N LEU A 44 -2.93 -5.49 -12.54
CA LEU A 44 -2.83 -4.29 -13.38
C LEU A 44 -1.92 -4.51 -14.59
N GLY A 45 -1.06 -5.52 -14.53
CA GLY A 45 -0.30 -5.92 -15.68
C GLY A 45 0.96 -5.12 -15.96
N HIS A 46 1.45 -4.40 -14.96
CA HIS A 46 2.65 -3.58 -15.12
C HIS A 46 3.89 -4.19 -14.46
N GLY A 47 3.80 -5.42 -13.99
CA GLY A 47 4.91 -6.10 -13.36
C GLY A 47 5.17 -5.57 -11.96
N GLU A 48 6.42 -5.57 -11.55
CA GLU A 48 6.83 -4.97 -10.29
C GLU A 48 6.72 -3.46 -10.41
N VAL A 49 5.91 -2.83 -9.57
CA VAL A 49 5.57 -1.41 -9.78
C VAL A 49 5.72 -0.59 -8.52
N PRO A 50 6.07 0.70 -8.68
CA PRO A 50 5.99 1.63 -7.56
C PRO A 50 4.54 1.83 -7.18
N THR A 51 4.23 1.77 -5.90
CA THR A 51 2.86 1.76 -5.42
C THR A 51 2.65 2.76 -4.30
N LEU A 52 1.63 3.59 -4.46
CA LEU A 52 1.18 4.49 -3.40
C LEU A 52 0.04 3.82 -2.65
N VAL A 53 0.24 3.57 -1.37
CA VAL A 53 -0.77 2.93 -0.53
C VAL A 53 -1.31 3.97 0.44
N ASN A 54 -2.57 4.34 0.27
CA ASN A 54 -3.21 5.33 1.12
C ASN A 54 -3.87 4.63 2.30
N ILE A 55 -3.28 4.81 3.48
CA ILE A 55 -3.77 4.19 4.70
C ILE A 55 -4.37 5.21 5.66
N ARG A 56 -4.63 6.45 5.18
CA ARG A 56 -5.02 7.55 6.06
C ARG A 56 -6.24 7.25 6.92
N HIS A 57 -7.14 6.41 6.45
CA HIS A 57 -8.40 6.17 7.13
C HIS A 57 -8.57 4.73 7.62
N MET A 58 -7.52 3.93 7.53
CA MET A 58 -7.56 2.54 8.03
C MET A 58 -7.71 2.49 9.53
N ALA A 59 -8.34 1.42 10.01
CA ALA A 59 -8.44 1.18 11.44
C ALA A 59 -7.28 0.32 11.95
N SER A 60 -6.94 -0.75 11.24
CA SER A 60 -5.88 -1.62 11.71
C SER A 60 -5.41 -2.58 10.62
N ILE A 61 -4.27 -3.19 10.88
CA ILE A 61 -3.72 -4.25 10.03
C ILE A 61 -3.18 -5.32 10.97
N ASP A 62 -3.48 -6.59 10.69
CA ASP A 62 -3.03 -7.65 11.57
C ASP A 62 -1.60 -8.08 11.24
N ARG A 63 -1.03 -8.91 12.12
CA ARG A 63 0.36 -9.31 11.99
C ARG A 63 0.61 -10.14 10.74
N ALA A 64 -0.32 -11.05 10.43
CA ALA A 64 -0.15 -11.91 9.26
C ALA A 64 -0.09 -11.08 7.98
N SER A 65 -0.90 -10.03 7.90
CA SER A 65 -0.90 -9.14 6.74
C SER A 65 0.41 -8.36 6.65
N ARG A 66 0.91 -7.88 7.79
CA ARG A 66 2.20 -7.17 7.79
C ARG A 66 3.32 -8.08 7.31
N ASP A 67 3.35 -9.32 7.80
CA ASP A 67 4.37 -10.27 7.41
C ASP A 67 4.28 -10.58 5.91
N PHE A 68 3.05 -10.71 5.41
CA PHE A 68 2.83 -10.96 3.99
C PHE A 68 3.41 -9.83 3.15
N PHE A 69 3.10 -8.58 3.51
CA PHE A 69 3.58 -7.44 2.73
C PHE A 69 5.09 -7.26 2.82
N MET A 70 5.70 -7.73 3.91
CA MET A 70 7.14 -7.65 4.04
C MET A 70 7.86 -8.59 3.07
N GLU A 71 7.17 -9.62 2.61
CA GLU A 71 7.78 -10.65 1.78
C GLU A 71 7.35 -10.61 0.32
N THR A 72 6.28 -9.89 0.00
CA THR A 72 5.81 -9.86 -1.37
C THR A 72 6.77 -9.09 -2.28
N THR A 73 6.83 -9.49 -3.54
CA THR A 73 7.69 -8.85 -4.53
C THR A 73 6.92 -8.07 -5.58
N THR A 74 5.61 -7.88 -5.36
CA THR A 74 4.77 -7.18 -6.31
C THR A 74 5.13 -5.71 -6.45
N PHE A 75 5.64 -5.09 -5.37
CA PHE A 75 5.90 -3.66 -5.34
C PHE A 75 7.38 -3.38 -5.49
N SER A 76 7.76 -2.51 -6.44
CA SER A 76 9.16 -2.13 -6.58
C SER A 76 9.56 -1.07 -5.55
N ALA A 77 8.60 -0.28 -5.11
CA ALA A 77 8.78 0.70 -4.03
C ALA A 77 7.40 0.99 -3.47
N VAL A 78 7.32 1.32 -2.19
CA VAL A 78 6.04 1.59 -1.54
C VAL A 78 6.11 2.93 -0.83
N ALA A 79 5.17 3.81 -1.14
CA ALA A 79 4.94 5.03 -0.37
C ALA A 79 3.67 4.82 0.44
N LEU A 80 3.79 4.92 1.76
CA LEU A 80 2.64 4.79 2.65
C LEU A 80 2.16 6.18 3.00
N LEU A 81 0.93 6.50 2.58
CA LEU A 81 0.35 7.81 2.83
C LEU A 81 -0.49 7.72 4.09
N ALA A 82 0.00 8.33 5.16
CA ALA A 82 -0.64 8.29 6.47
C ALA A 82 -1.16 9.68 6.83
N GLY A 83 -2.04 9.75 7.82
CA GLY A 83 -2.62 11.03 8.21
C GLY A 83 -2.66 11.21 9.71
N SER A 84 -3.37 10.32 10.41
CA SER A 84 -3.52 10.44 11.86
C SER A 84 -2.30 9.87 12.57
N ALA A 85 -2.23 10.13 13.88
CA ALA A 85 -1.17 9.52 14.70
C ALA A 85 -1.23 8.00 14.62
N ALA A 86 -2.43 7.43 14.60
CA ALA A 86 -2.60 5.97 14.54
C ALA A 86 -2.08 5.42 13.21
N THR A 87 -2.40 6.08 12.09
CA THR A 87 -1.95 5.57 10.80
C THR A 87 -0.45 5.80 10.61
N ARG A 88 0.11 6.87 11.17
CA ARG A 88 1.56 7.05 11.14
C ARG A 88 2.27 5.97 11.94
N MET A 89 1.67 5.55 13.06
CA MET A 89 2.23 4.46 13.84
C MET A 89 2.20 3.15 13.05
N MET A 90 1.11 2.88 12.34
CA MET A 90 1.05 1.71 11.48
C MET A 90 2.13 1.73 10.40
N ALA A 91 2.33 2.89 9.77
CA ALA A 91 3.35 3.03 8.75
C ALA A 91 4.75 2.80 9.34
N ASN A 92 5.01 3.40 10.51
CA ASN A 92 6.31 3.26 11.14
C ASN A 92 6.62 1.84 11.52
N PHE A 93 5.61 1.05 11.84
CA PHE A 93 5.81 -0.36 12.15
C PHE A 93 6.45 -1.07 10.95
N PHE A 94 5.93 -0.82 9.74
CA PHE A 94 6.52 -1.41 8.55
C PHE A 94 7.96 -0.96 8.35
N LEU A 95 8.21 0.33 8.55
CA LEU A 95 9.56 0.86 8.35
C LEU A 95 10.53 0.28 9.35
N GLY A 96 10.07 0.08 10.58
CA GLY A 96 10.94 -0.35 11.66
C GLY A 96 11.42 -1.78 11.53
N ILE A 97 10.67 -2.63 10.85
CA ILE A 97 11.03 -4.04 10.74
C ILE A 97 11.37 -4.46 9.33
N LYS A 98 11.40 -3.51 8.41
CA LYS A 98 11.71 -3.84 7.03
C LYS A 98 13.14 -4.31 6.89
N ARG A 99 13.29 -5.42 6.19
CA ARG A 99 14.61 -5.91 5.91
C ARG A 99 14.82 -5.81 4.42
N GLY A 100 15.89 -5.64 3.91
CA GLY A 100 16.23 -5.65 2.50
C GLY A 100 15.03 -5.44 1.59
N GLY A 101 15.06 -5.87 0.40
CA GLY A 101 13.94 -5.72 -0.50
C GLY A 101 13.77 -4.30 -0.96
N ASN A 102 12.55 -3.94 -1.29
CA ASN A 102 12.30 -2.68 -1.98
C ASN A 102 12.05 -1.53 -1.01
N PRO A 103 12.41 -0.29 -1.39
CA PRO A 103 12.29 0.81 -0.45
C PRO A 103 10.85 1.12 -0.08
N THR A 104 10.65 1.47 1.18
CA THR A 104 9.34 1.84 1.71
C THR A 104 9.51 3.11 2.53
N LYS A 105 8.65 4.10 2.29
CA LYS A 105 8.73 5.36 3.00
C LYS A 105 7.34 5.89 3.32
N MET A 106 7.21 6.58 4.45
CA MET A 106 5.95 7.16 4.87
C MET A 106 5.87 8.62 4.47
N PHE A 107 4.68 9.05 4.07
CA PHE A 107 4.40 10.43 3.70
C PHE A 107 3.07 10.86 4.31
N THR A 108 2.92 12.16 4.49
CA THR A 108 1.63 12.74 4.85
C THR A 108 1.09 13.67 3.77
N VAL A 109 1.86 13.89 2.71
CA VAL A 109 1.46 14.73 1.58
C VAL A 109 1.55 13.89 0.31
N GLU A 110 0.43 13.78 -0.40
CA GLU A 110 0.34 12.88 -1.55
C GLU A 110 1.32 13.25 -2.66
N SER A 111 1.45 14.55 -2.96
CA SER A 111 2.34 14.97 -4.04
C SER A 111 3.79 14.59 -3.76
N GLU A 112 4.19 14.66 -2.49
CA GLU A 112 5.56 14.28 -2.11
C GLU A 112 5.76 12.78 -2.26
N ALA A 113 4.73 12.01 -1.92
CA ALA A 113 4.79 10.55 -2.06
C ALA A 113 4.96 10.16 -3.52
N ILE A 114 4.19 10.78 -4.40
CA ILE A 114 4.27 10.47 -5.82
C ILE A 114 5.63 10.86 -6.39
N ALA A 115 6.13 12.05 -6.03
CA ALA A 115 7.45 12.48 -6.50
C ALA A 115 8.54 11.51 -6.07
N TRP A 116 8.47 11.03 -4.83
CA TRP A 116 9.44 10.07 -4.34
C TRP A 116 9.38 8.76 -5.11
N LEU A 117 8.15 8.27 -5.37
CA LEU A 117 7.98 7.03 -6.12
C LEU A 117 8.55 7.16 -7.54
N GLN A 118 8.32 8.30 -8.18
CA GLN A 118 8.82 8.53 -9.52
C GLN A 118 10.34 8.55 -9.55
N ALA A 119 10.97 9.02 -8.47
CA ALA A 119 12.42 9.05 -8.38
C ALA A 119 13.02 7.66 -8.16
N GLN A 120 12.24 6.70 -7.68
CA GLN A 120 12.73 5.34 -7.47
C GLN A 120 12.78 4.53 -8.76
N GLY A 121 11.94 4.90 -9.69
CA GLY A 121 11.83 4.15 -10.92
C GLY A 121 12.64 4.71 -12.02
#